data_0e38d74a4ffc105bedc3ac8c1c907de4
#
_entry.id   0e38d74a4ffc105bedc3ac8c1c907de4
#
_cell.length_a   1.000
_cell.length_b   1.000
_cell.length_c   1.000
_cell.angle_alpha   90.00
_cell.angle_beta   90.00
_cell.angle_gamma   90.00
#
_symmetry.space_group_name_H-M   'P 1'
#
loop_
_entity.id
_entity.type
_entity.pdbx_description
1 polymer ?
#
loop_
_entity_poly.entity_id
_entity_poly.type
_entity_poly.pdbx_seq_one_letter_code
_entity_poly.pdbx_strand_id
1 'polypeptide(L)'
;MTPRILALIAGLALASSAQAFELTSPDIADGQFLSRQQEFDGFGCSGANRSPALVWKDPPSGTQSFAVTVYDPDAPTGSGWWHWVVFNLPAATRNLPSRAGNPGGVLPPSSVQGLTDYGQPGFGGACPPPGDAPHRYRFTVHALKVPHLDLDAHAMPALVGYQINASSLGQATLTARYAR
;
A
#
# COMPACT_ATOMS: atom_id res chain seq x y z
N MET A 1 44.69 -40.06 40.50
CA MET A 1 43.36 -39.47 40.42
C MET A 1 43.48 -38.11 39.70
N THR A 2 43.22 -38.05 38.41
CA THR A 2 43.31 -36.83 37.59
C THR A 2 41.90 -36.23 37.39
N PRO A 3 41.64 -34.93 37.70
CA PRO A 3 40.35 -34.31 37.48
C PRO A 3 40.16 -33.99 36.01
N ARG A 4 39.04 -34.44 35.45
CA ARG A 4 38.57 -34.04 34.12
C ARG A 4 37.84 -32.71 34.24
N ILE A 5 38.38 -31.66 33.63
CA ILE A 5 37.74 -30.36 33.47
C ILE A 5 36.78 -30.46 32.28
N LEU A 6 35.48 -30.40 32.53
CA LEU A 6 34.45 -30.25 31.50
C LEU A 6 34.38 -28.75 31.12
N ALA A 7 34.81 -28.43 29.92
CA ALA A 7 34.59 -27.06 29.35
C ALA A 7 33.17 -26.98 28.82
N LEU A 8 32.32 -26.17 29.45
CA LEU A 8 31.00 -25.78 28.93
C LEU A 8 31.22 -24.73 27.84
N ILE A 9 30.94 -25.07 26.59
CA ILE A 9 30.88 -24.12 25.49
C ILE A 9 29.44 -23.54 25.48
N ALA A 10 29.28 -22.32 25.98
CA ALA A 10 28.05 -21.56 25.87
C ALA A 10 27.93 -21.05 24.44
N GLY A 11 27.08 -21.66 23.64
CA GLY A 11 26.73 -21.18 22.29
C GLY A 11 25.90 -19.92 22.40
N LEU A 12 26.43 -18.75 21.97
CA LEU A 12 25.69 -17.50 21.83
C LEU A 12 24.82 -17.62 20.59
N ALA A 13 23.53 -17.85 20.77
CA ALA A 13 22.55 -17.76 19.68
C ALA A 13 22.36 -16.28 19.31
N LEU A 14 22.91 -15.85 18.18
CA LEU A 14 22.59 -14.54 17.57
C LEU A 14 21.14 -14.57 17.11
N ALA A 15 20.25 -13.94 17.87
CA ALA A 15 18.88 -13.67 17.44
C ALA A 15 18.94 -12.64 16.31
N SER A 16 18.78 -13.09 15.05
CA SER A 16 18.58 -12.22 13.91
C SER A 16 17.21 -11.54 14.11
N SER A 17 17.20 -10.23 14.41
CA SER A 17 15.95 -9.45 14.42
C SER A 17 15.44 -9.38 12.98
N ALA A 18 14.33 -10.07 12.70
CA ALA A 18 13.61 -9.89 11.44
C ALA A 18 13.14 -8.43 11.36
N GLN A 19 13.64 -7.71 10.37
CA GLN A 19 13.24 -6.33 10.13
C GLN A 19 11.80 -6.32 9.64
N ALA A 20 10.95 -5.44 10.18
CA ALA A 20 9.54 -5.40 9.82
C ALA A 20 9.37 -4.79 8.42
N PHE A 21 8.49 -5.38 7.61
CA PHE A 21 8.05 -4.79 6.35
C PHE A 21 7.39 -3.44 6.66
N GLU A 22 7.92 -2.36 6.11
CA GLU A 22 7.51 -0.99 6.45
C GLU A 22 7.14 -0.19 5.20
N LEU A 23 6.10 0.64 5.32
CA LEU A 23 5.67 1.62 4.33
C LEU A 23 5.76 3.03 4.92
N THR A 24 6.42 3.92 4.20
CA THR A 24 6.56 5.33 4.54
C THR A 24 6.25 6.21 3.33
N SER A 25 6.10 7.53 3.57
CA SER A 25 5.91 8.51 2.51
C SER A 25 6.57 9.84 2.91
N PRO A 26 7.22 10.55 1.97
CA PRO A 26 7.65 11.92 2.21
C PRO A 26 6.49 12.95 2.13
N ASP A 27 5.34 12.55 1.55
CA ASP A 27 4.23 13.46 1.27
C ASP A 27 3.12 13.38 2.32
N ILE A 28 2.98 12.23 3.01
CA ILE A 28 1.94 11.96 4.00
C ILE A 28 2.54 11.21 5.20
N ALA A 29 1.96 11.36 6.37
CA ALA A 29 2.44 10.70 7.58
C ALA A 29 1.33 9.89 8.26
N ASP A 30 1.71 8.79 8.93
CA ASP A 30 0.78 7.92 9.63
C ASP A 30 0.03 8.67 10.74
N GLY A 31 -1.28 8.47 10.82
CA GLY A 31 -2.17 9.14 11.77
C GLY A 31 -2.44 10.62 11.48
N GLN A 32 -1.75 11.26 10.54
CA GLN A 32 -1.88 12.68 10.23
C GLN A 32 -2.94 12.95 9.15
N PHE A 33 -3.34 14.21 9.03
CA PHE A 33 -4.27 14.63 7.99
C PHE A 33 -3.56 14.74 6.63
N LEU A 34 -4.26 14.30 5.58
CA LEU A 34 -3.90 14.60 4.19
C LEU A 34 -4.02 16.11 3.95
N SER A 35 -3.25 16.60 3.01
CA SER A 35 -3.37 17.98 2.52
C SER A 35 -4.28 18.06 1.29
N ARG A 36 -4.57 19.26 0.83
CA ARG A 36 -5.28 19.45 -0.44
C ARG A 36 -4.55 18.90 -1.68
N GLN A 37 -3.29 18.51 -1.54
CA GLN A 37 -2.57 17.81 -2.61
C GLN A 37 -3.18 16.45 -2.91
N GLN A 38 -3.66 15.74 -1.87
CA GLN A 38 -4.27 14.40 -1.97
C GLN A 38 -5.80 14.45 -1.97
N GLU A 39 -6.42 15.63 -1.85
CA GLU A 39 -7.86 15.80 -1.99
C GLU A 39 -8.26 15.58 -3.47
N PHE A 40 -9.42 14.94 -3.69
CA PHE A 40 -9.97 14.69 -5.01
C PHE A 40 -10.32 16.00 -5.74
N ASP A 41 -10.33 15.94 -7.06
CA ASP A 41 -10.84 17.02 -7.93
C ASP A 41 -12.15 16.57 -8.57
N GLY A 42 -13.23 16.69 -7.82
CA GLY A 42 -14.57 16.25 -8.21
C GLY A 42 -15.46 15.97 -6.99
N PHE A 43 -16.71 15.63 -7.20
CA PHE A 43 -17.72 15.37 -6.16
C PHE A 43 -17.87 16.53 -5.14
N GLY A 44 -17.63 17.76 -5.59
CA GLY A 44 -17.64 18.94 -4.74
C GLY A 44 -16.32 19.19 -3.97
N CYS A 45 -15.31 18.40 -4.19
CA CYS A 45 -13.93 18.66 -3.80
C CYS A 45 -13.17 19.38 -4.91
N SER A 46 -12.09 20.09 -4.56
CA SER A 46 -11.29 20.90 -5.49
C SER A 46 -9.79 20.84 -5.16
N GLY A 47 -9.31 19.65 -4.76
CA GLY A 47 -7.91 19.40 -4.47
C GLY A 47 -7.07 19.14 -5.71
N ALA A 48 -5.79 18.86 -5.51
CA ALA A 48 -4.87 18.60 -6.62
C ALA A 48 -4.94 17.13 -7.11
N ASN A 49 -5.70 16.28 -6.46
CA ASN A 49 -5.87 14.85 -6.77
C ASN A 49 -4.53 14.12 -6.99
N ARG A 50 -3.50 14.45 -6.23
CA ARG A 50 -2.14 13.93 -6.43
C ARG A 50 -1.92 12.68 -5.59
N SER A 51 -1.57 11.55 -6.23
CA SER A 51 -1.10 10.37 -5.48
C SER A 51 0.21 10.69 -4.76
N PRO A 52 0.34 10.34 -3.46
CA PRO A 52 1.58 10.58 -2.73
C PRO A 52 2.70 9.67 -3.22
N ALA A 53 3.95 10.10 -2.99
CA ALA A 53 5.09 9.21 -3.09
C ALA A 53 5.02 8.18 -1.97
N LEU A 54 5.35 6.92 -2.29
CA LEU A 54 5.37 5.81 -1.34
C LEU A 54 6.74 5.13 -1.39
N VAL A 55 7.28 4.76 -0.24
CA VAL A 55 8.56 4.06 -0.10
C VAL A 55 8.40 2.90 0.86
N TRP A 56 8.88 1.71 0.49
CA TRP A 56 8.83 0.54 1.36
C TRP A 56 10.16 -0.19 1.43
N LYS A 57 10.40 -0.83 2.56
CA LYS A 57 11.63 -1.60 2.82
C LYS A 57 11.31 -2.91 3.53
N ASP A 58 12.29 -3.80 3.53
CA ASP A 58 12.27 -5.07 4.24
C ASP A 58 11.05 -5.96 3.92
N PRO A 59 10.72 -6.17 2.61
CA PRO A 59 9.63 -7.06 2.25
C PRO A 59 9.95 -8.50 2.68
N PRO A 60 8.91 -9.33 2.94
CA PRO A 60 9.09 -10.75 3.25
C PRO A 60 9.92 -11.48 2.20
N SER A 61 10.74 -12.45 2.66
CA SER A 61 11.47 -13.33 1.76
C SER A 61 10.51 -14.08 0.82
N GLY A 62 10.92 -14.29 -0.42
CA GLY A 62 10.08 -14.94 -1.43
C GLY A 62 9.13 -14.00 -2.17
N THR A 63 9.19 -12.68 -1.91
CA THR A 63 8.40 -11.69 -2.65
C THR A 63 8.78 -11.69 -4.13
N GLN A 64 7.80 -11.92 -5.02
CA GLN A 64 7.96 -11.94 -6.47
C GLN A 64 7.34 -10.74 -7.17
N SER A 65 6.35 -10.08 -6.54
CA SER A 65 5.77 -8.82 -7.01
C SER A 65 5.15 -8.05 -5.85
N PHE A 66 4.74 -6.79 -6.14
CA PHE A 66 3.97 -5.99 -5.18
C PHE A 66 2.66 -5.52 -5.79
N ALA A 67 1.72 -5.21 -4.90
CA ALA A 67 0.56 -4.40 -5.19
C ALA A 67 0.46 -3.24 -4.20
N VAL A 68 -0.15 -2.13 -4.60
CA VAL A 68 -0.47 -1.00 -3.72
C VAL A 68 -1.96 -0.72 -3.82
N THR A 69 -2.59 -0.55 -2.69
CA THR A 69 -4.00 -0.19 -2.59
C THR A 69 -4.19 1.03 -1.70
N VAL A 70 -5.21 1.85 -2.02
CA VAL A 70 -5.69 2.93 -1.15
C VAL A 70 -7.17 2.72 -0.93
N TYR A 71 -7.57 2.61 0.33
CA TYR A 71 -8.93 2.24 0.71
C TYR A 71 -9.42 3.09 1.89
N ASP A 72 -10.64 3.59 1.77
CA ASP A 72 -11.39 4.28 2.82
C ASP A 72 -12.46 3.34 3.40
N PRO A 73 -12.27 2.80 4.62
CA PRO A 73 -13.27 1.94 5.27
C PRO A 73 -14.44 2.72 5.85
N ASP A 74 -14.34 4.05 5.95
CA ASP A 74 -15.33 4.89 6.63
C ASP A 74 -16.35 5.50 5.64
N ALA A 75 -16.12 5.33 4.33
CA ALA A 75 -17.06 5.82 3.31
C ALA A 75 -18.44 5.19 3.47
N PRO A 76 -19.55 5.98 3.44
CA PRO A 76 -20.91 5.51 3.74
C PRO A 76 -21.54 4.76 2.57
N THR A 77 -20.87 3.73 2.04
CA THR A 77 -21.30 2.95 0.88
C THR A 77 -21.68 1.50 1.22
N GLY A 78 -21.53 1.09 2.48
CA GLY A 78 -21.69 -0.29 2.92
C GLY A 78 -20.51 -1.21 2.65
N SER A 79 -19.57 -0.81 1.78
CA SER A 79 -18.36 -1.57 1.44
C SER A 79 -17.07 -0.73 1.48
N GLY A 80 -17.13 0.51 2.02
CA GLY A 80 -16.03 1.46 1.96
C GLY A 80 -15.82 1.98 0.53
N TRP A 81 -14.63 2.52 0.24
CA TRP A 81 -14.32 3.11 -1.06
C TRP A 81 -12.86 2.86 -1.46
N TRP A 82 -12.64 2.31 -2.64
CA TRP A 82 -11.32 2.08 -3.21
C TRP A 82 -10.88 3.30 -4.02
N HIS A 83 -9.78 3.91 -3.57
CA HIS A 83 -9.21 5.12 -4.13
C HIS A 83 -8.10 4.87 -5.15
N TRP A 84 -7.38 3.76 -5.01
CA TRP A 84 -6.31 3.36 -5.91
C TRP A 84 -6.05 1.87 -5.79
N VAL A 85 -5.84 1.22 -6.95
CA VAL A 85 -5.48 -0.18 -7.03
C VAL A 85 -4.43 -0.33 -8.12
N VAL A 86 -3.18 -0.65 -7.75
CA VAL A 86 -2.09 -0.93 -8.69
C VAL A 86 -1.43 -2.24 -8.30
N PHE A 87 -1.17 -3.08 -9.28
CA PHE A 87 -0.60 -4.41 -9.07
C PHE A 87 0.41 -4.75 -10.16
N ASN A 88 1.04 -5.93 -10.06
CA ASN A 88 2.13 -6.37 -10.93
C ASN A 88 3.35 -5.43 -10.90
N LEU A 89 3.58 -4.78 -9.74
CA LEU A 89 4.80 -4.03 -9.51
C LEU A 89 5.96 -5.03 -9.38
N PRO A 90 7.07 -4.88 -10.15
CA PRO A 90 8.20 -5.81 -10.10
C PRO A 90 8.79 -6.01 -8.71
N ALA A 91 9.34 -7.20 -8.43
CA ALA A 91 9.96 -7.56 -7.15
C ALA A 91 11.08 -6.60 -6.69
N ALA A 92 11.74 -5.91 -7.62
CA ALA A 92 12.78 -4.94 -7.33
C ALA A 92 12.24 -3.56 -6.93
N THR A 93 10.94 -3.30 -7.10
CA THR A 93 10.32 -2.00 -6.79
C THR A 93 10.37 -1.74 -5.28
N ARG A 94 10.79 -0.53 -4.89
CA ARG A 94 10.84 -0.09 -3.49
C ARG A 94 10.16 1.26 -3.27
N ASN A 95 9.68 1.89 -4.33
CA ASN A 95 8.96 3.16 -4.25
C ASN A 95 8.04 3.36 -5.45
N LEU A 96 7.06 4.24 -5.25
CA LEU A 96 6.30 4.90 -6.31
C LEU A 96 6.49 6.41 -6.13
N PRO A 97 6.84 7.15 -7.18
CA PRO A 97 6.98 8.60 -7.07
C PRO A 97 5.62 9.28 -6.87
N SER A 98 5.63 10.50 -6.36
CA SER A 98 4.44 11.36 -6.35
C SER A 98 3.86 11.45 -7.76
N ARG A 99 2.52 11.42 -7.86
CA ARG A 99 1.76 11.39 -9.11
C ARG A 99 1.84 10.07 -9.91
N ALA A 100 2.44 9.01 -9.39
CA ALA A 100 2.50 7.73 -10.10
C ALA A 100 1.11 7.18 -10.48
N GLY A 101 0.09 7.44 -9.65
CA GLY A 101 -1.29 7.03 -9.90
C GLY A 101 -2.11 7.96 -10.77
N ASN A 102 -1.56 9.10 -11.21
CA ASN A 102 -2.28 10.11 -11.98
C ASN A 102 -2.06 9.94 -13.49
N PRO A 103 -2.91 10.54 -14.35
CA PRO A 103 -2.67 10.59 -15.79
C PRO A 103 -1.28 11.12 -16.12
N GLY A 104 -0.54 10.38 -16.95
CA GLY A 104 0.86 10.69 -17.30
C GLY A 104 1.87 10.39 -16.19
N GLY A 105 1.44 9.78 -15.08
CA GLY A 105 2.32 9.30 -14.03
C GLY A 105 3.20 8.14 -14.48
N VAL A 106 4.36 7.99 -13.85
CA VAL A 106 5.32 6.94 -14.18
C VAL A 106 5.20 5.79 -13.19
N LEU A 107 4.79 4.63 -13.70
CA LEU A 107 4.79 3.36 -12.98
C LEU A 107 5.92 2.46 -13.49
N PRO A 108 6.45 1.53 -12.68
CA PRO A 108 7.37 0.51 -13.14
C PRO A 108 6.78 -0.29 -14.33
N PRO A 109 7.63 -0.81 -15.23
CA PRO A 109 7.18 -1.67 -16.33
C PRO A 109 6.30 -2.83 -15.83
N SER A 110 5.34 -3.26 -16.64
CA SER A 110 4.37 -4.33 -16.34
C SER A 110 3.33 -4.02 -15.25
N SER A 111 3.41 -2.87 -14.59
CA SER A 111 2.40 -2.47 -13.61
C SER A 111 1.06 -2.21 -14.27
N VAL A 112 -0.01 -2.61 -13.60
CA VAL A 112 -1.39 -2.41 -14.05
C VAL A 112 -2.14 -1.62 -12.98
N GLN A 113 -2.88 -0.58 -13.39
CA GLN A 113 -3.86 0.09 -12.55
C GLN A 113 -5.23 -0.51 -12.85
N GLY A 114 -5.83 -1.17 -11.85
CA GLY A 114 -7.21 -1.66 -11.92
C GLY A 114 -8.23 -0.55 -11.69
N LEU A 115 -9.49 -0.90 -11.85
CA LEU A 115 -10.60 0.02 -11.54
C LEU A 115 -10.58 0.43 -10.06
N THR A 116 -11.15 1.59 -9.80
CA THR A 116 -11.48 2.11 -8.47
C THR A 116 -12.99 2.28 -8.36
N ASP A 117 -13.48 2.64 -7.18
CA ASP A 117 -14.91 2.94 -7.02
C ASP A 117 -15.31 4.28 -7.68
N TYR A 118 -14.34 5.06 -8.20
CA TYR A 118 -14.59 6.16 -9.14
C TYR A 118 -14.94 5.68 -10.55
N GLY A 119 -14.97 4.37 -10.81
CA GLY A 119 -15.32 3.78 -12.11
C GLY A 119 -14.20 3.82 -13.16
N GLN A 120 -12.99 4.20 -12.78
CA GLN A 120 -11.83 4.28 -13.68
C GLN A 120 -10.54 3.90 -12.97
N PRO A 121 -9.49 3.49 -13.71
CA PRO A 121 -8.17 3.26 -13.16
C PRO A 121 -7.50 4.55 -12.69
N GLY A 122 -6.53 4.41 -11.78
CA GLY A 122 -5.72 5.51 -11.30
C GLY A 122 -6.05 5.92 -9.86
N PHE A 123 -5.40 6.99 -9.40
CA PHE A 123 -5.60 7.51 -8.06
C PHE A 123 -6.75 8.52 -8.04
N GLY A 124 -7.74 8.27 -7.19
CA GLY A 124 -8.75 9.23 -6.78
C GLY A 124 -8.49 9.67 -5.34
N GLY A 125 -8.35 10.96 -5.12
CA GLY A 125 -8.04 11.53 -3.81
C GLY A 125 -9.20 11.48 -2.82
N ALA A 126 -8.96 11.96 -1.61
CA ALA A 126 -9.93 11.99 -0.53
C ALA A 126 -11.04 13.02 -0.82
N CYS A 127 -12.30 12.63 -0.61
CA CYS A 127 -13.45 13.54 -0.70
C CYS A 127 -14.61 13.00 0.15
N PRO A 128 -14.47 12.98 1.49
CA PRO A 128 -15.56 12.52 2.36
C PRO A 128 -16.74 13.49 2.32
N PRO A 129 -17.96 13.07 2.68
CA PRO A 129 -19.08 13.97 2.80
C PRO A 129 -18.80 15.13 3.77
N PRO A 130 -19.32 16.35 3.49
CA PRO A 130 -19.16 17.48 4.41
C PRO A 130 -19.79 17.20 5.77
N GLY A 131 -19.04 17.45 6.85
CA GLY A 131 -19.52 17.29 8.22
C GLY A 131 -19.37 15.89 8.80
N ASP A 132 -18.90 14.92 8.02
CA ASP A 132 -18.55 13.60 8.54
C ASP A 132 -17.32 13.69 9.47
N ALA A 133 -17.21 12.75 10.41
CA ALA A 133 -15.98 12.56 11.14
C ALA A 133 -14.81 12.29 10.17
N PRO A 134 -13.56 12.61 10.53
CA PRO A 134 -12.44 12.37 9.63
C PRO A 134 -12.36 10.89 9.20
N HIS A 135 -12.43 10.64 7.89
CA HIS A 135 -12.25 9.32 7.31
C HIS A 135 -10.79 8.89 7.33
N ARG A 136 -10.55 7.57 7.33
CA ARG A 136 -9.23 6.93 7.29
C ARG A 136 -8.92 6.48 5.87
N TYR A 137 -7.80 6.95 5.35
CA TYR A 137 -7.29 6.53 4.06
C TYR A 137 -6.10 5.60 4.28
N ARG A 138 -6.30 4.31 4.02
CA ARG A 138 -5.31 3.26 4.25
C ARG A 138 -4.52 3.02 2.97
N PHE A 139 -3.28 3.47 2.95
CA PHE A 139 -2.30 3.18 1.91
C PHE A 139 -1.59 1.89 2.30
N THR A 140 -1.72 0.85 1.49
CA THR A 140 -1.16 -0.47 1.82
C THR A 140 -0.32 -0.97 0.66
N VAL A 141 0.92 -1.37 0.94
CA VAL A 141 1.74 -2.17 0.03
C VAL A 141 1.65 -3.64 0.42
N HIS A 142 1.39 -4.50 -0.56
CA HIS A 142 1.27 -5.94 -0.42
C HIS A 142 2.44 -6.62 -1.11
N ALA A 143 3.16 -7.49 -0.40
CA ALA A 143 4.20 -8.35 -0.94
C ALA A 143 3.58 -9.69 -1.37
N LEU A 144 3.74 -10.07 -2.64
CA LEU A 144 3.07 -11.24 -3.23
C LEU A 144 4.06 -12.35 -3.56
N LYS A 145 3.64 -13.61 -3.38
CA LYS A 145 4.41 -14.82 -3.70
C LYS A 145 4.37 -15.22 -5.18
N VAL A 146 3.67 -14.44 -6.01
CA VAL A 146 3.52 -14.68 -7.45
C VAL A 146 4.14 -13.51 -8.23
N PRO A 147 4.69 -13.76 -9.44
CA PRO A 147 5.33 -12.71 -10.24
C PRO A 147 4.31 -11.72 -10.81
N HIS A 148 3.07 -12.14 -11.02
CA HIS A 148 1.95 -11.29 -11.47
C HIS A 148 0.61 -11.89 -11.08
N LEU A 149 -0.40 -11.03 -11.01
CA LEU A 149 -1.81 -11.41 -11.01
C LEU A 149 -2.30 -11.40 -12.46
N ASP A 150 -3.01 -12.44 -12.88
CA ASP A 150 -3.55 -12.55 -14.24
C ASP A 150 -4.86 -11.75 -14.37
N LEU A 151 -4.70 -10.43 -14.27
CA LEU A 151 -5.77 -9.43 -14.29
C LEU A 151 -5.34 -8.24 -15.16
N ASP A 152 -6.33 -7.55 -15.72
CA ASP A 152 -6.13 -6.35 -16.54
C ASP A 152 -6.62 -5.07 -15.85
N ALA A 153 -6.60 -3.95 -16.58
CA ALA A 153 -7.01 -2.64 -16.07
C ALA A 153 -8.54 -2.52 -15.84
N HIS A 154 -9.34 -3.48 -16.30
CA HIS A 154 -10.78 -3.54 -16.04
C HIS A 154 -11.13 -4.36 -14.81
N ALA A 155 -10.14 -4.93 -14.13
CA ALA A 155 -10.35 -5.69 -12.91
C ALA A 155 -10.94 -4.81 -11.81
N MET A 156 -12.05 -5.27 -11.23
CA MET A 156 -12.72 -4.56 -10.13
C MET A 156 -11.90 -4.68 -8.84
N PRO A 157 -11.94 -3.67 -7.96
CA PRO A 157 -11.16 -3.65 -6.71
C PRO A 157 -11.34 -4.90 -5.85
N ALA A 158 -12.57 -5.39 -5.72
CA ALA A 158 -12.86 -6.59 -4.93
C ALA A 158 -12.17 -7.84 -5.48
N LEU A 159 -12.11 -8.01 -6.82
CA LEU A 159 -11.42 -9.14 -7.45
C LEU A 159 -9.91 -9.04 -7.26
N VAL A 160 -9.34 -7.84 -7.44
CA VAL A 160 -7.91 -7.60 -7.19
C VAL A 160 -7.58 -7.90 -5.73
N GLY A 161 -8.39 -7.41 -4.78
CA GLY A 161 -8.23 -7.66 -3.35
C GLY A 161 -8.27 -9.15 -3.01
N TYR A 162 -9.18 -9.92 -3.63
CA TYR A 162 -9.23 -11.37 -3.46
C TYR A 162 -7.92 -12.05 -3.92
N GLN A 163 -7.42 -11.69 -5.10
CA GLN A 163 -6.17 -12.26 -5.64
C GLN A 163 -4.95 -11.85 -4.81
N ILE A 164 -4.90 -10.59 -4.34
CA ILE A 164 -3.87 -10.11 -3.42
C ILE A 164 -3.87 -10.97 -2.15
N ASN A 165 -5.03 -11.17 -1.51
CA ASN A 165 -5.14 -11.94 -0.26
C ASN A 165 -4.71 -13.41 -0.45
N ALA A 166 -5.06 -14.04 -1.57
CA ALA A 166 -4.68 -15.41 -1.90
C ALA A 166 -3.16 -15.56 -2.14
N SER A 167 -2.47 -14.48 -2.50
CA SER A 167 -1.05 -14.48 -2.90
C SER A 167 -0.13 -13.75 -1.91
N SER A 168 -0.67 -13.12 -0.86
CA SER A 168 0.09 -12.28 0.08
C SER A 168 1.07 -13.08 0.93
N LEU A 169 2.30 -12.57 1.03
CA LEU A 169 3.31 -12.95 2.01
C LEU A 169 3.32 -12.01 3.22
N GLY A 170 2.80 -10.80 3.06
CA GLY A 170 2.74 -9.77 4.08
C GLY A 170 2.34 -8.43 3.49
N GLN A 171 2.04 -7.50 4.36
CA GLN A 171 1.68 -6.14 3.97
C GLN A 171 2.22 -5.11 4.96
N ALA A 172 2.38 -3.87 4.50
CA ALA A 172 2.68 -2.72 5.33
C ALA A 172 1.69 -1.60 5.00
N THR A 173 1.18 -0.92 6.03
CA THR A 173 0.12 0.08 5.88
C THR A 173 0.50 1.38 6.55
N LEU A 174 0.22 2.49 5.88
CA LEU A 174 0.23 3.84 6.39
C LEU A 174 -1.20 4.36 6.32
N THR A 175 -1.72 4.91 7.41
CA THR A 175 -3.09 5.42 7.49
C THR A 175 -3.08 6.92 7.70
N ALA A 176 -3.60 7.67 6.76
CA ALA A 176 -3.82 9.11 6.89
C ALA A 176 -5.32 9.41 7.08
N ARG A 177 -5.66 10.64 7.45
CA ARG A 177 -7.05 11.09 7.68
C ARG A 177 -7.40 12.24 6.75
N TYR A 178 -8.68 12.42 6.50
CA TYR A 178 -9.18 13.61 5.83
C TYR A 178 -10.63 13.89 6.25
N ALA A 179 -10.97 15.18 6.34
CA ALA A 179 -12.32 15.68 6.58
C ALA A 179 -12.53 16.98 5.81
N ARG A 180 -13.78 17.39 5.58
CA ARG A 180 -14.14 18.68 5.00
C ARG A 180 -15.41 19.30 5.60
#